data_347d4740f87c0f80d14ecc6074a00dea
#
_entry.id   347d4740f87c0f80d14ecc6074a00dea
#
_cell.length_a   1.000
_cell.length_b   1.000
_cell.length_c   1.000
_cell.angle_alpha   90.00
_cell.angle_beta   90.00
_cell.angle_gamma   90.00
#
_symmetry.space_group_name_H-M   'P 1'
#
loop_
_entity.id
_entity.type
_entity.pdbx_description
1 polymer ?
#
loop_
_entity_poly.entity_id
_entity_poly.type
_entity_poly.pdbx_seq_one_letter_code
_entity_poly.pdbx_strand_id
1 'polypeptide(L)'
;IKQSKMLKRKDIVTKSISDNGFGILVEKIQDSVDITNNIAPEHLSILCKNCLEIEQQISNAGVIFADEWTPESMGDYILGPSHILPTNGMARRQSGLSVYNFLRRQSTIFSNKKTIKNLGPSAILLAECEGLDAHANSIKLRLEDL
;
A
#
# COMPACT_ATOMS: atom_id res chain seq x y z
N ILE A 1 -24.65 19.91 -4.20
CA ILE A 1 -24.99 21.09 -5.05
C ILE A 1 -25.45 22.30 -4.23
N LYS A 2 -26.35 22.14 -3.21
CA LYS A 2 -26.77 23.27 -2.37
C LYS A 2 -25.61 23.90 -1.61
N GLN A 3 -24.78 23.08 -0.95
CA GLN A 3 -23.64 23.52 -0.15
C GLN A 3 -22.49 24.11 -0.99
N SER A 4 -22.23 23.54 -2.18
CA SER A 4 -21.15 24.02 -3.06
C SER A 4 -21.32 25.48 -3.48
N LYS A 5 -22.56 25.96 -3.59
CA LYS A 5 -22.85 27.36 -3.97
C LYS A 5 -22.40 28.39 -2.93
N MET A 6 -22.22 27.98 -1.68
CA MET A 6 -21.79 28.84 -0.56
C MET A 6 -20.29 28.89 -0.35
N LEU A 7 -19.54 28.08 -1.09
CA LEU A 7 -18.09 27.99 -0.96
C LEU A 7 -17.39 29.10 -1.73
N LYS A 8 -16.30 29.62 -1.19
CA LYS A 8 -15.45 30.64 -1.87
C LYS A 8 -14.91 30.11 -3.20
N ARG A 9 -14.61 28.81 -3.30
CA ARG A 9 -14.07 28.13 -4.49
C ARG A 9 -15.14 27.36 -5.26
N LYS A 10 -16.38 27.86 -5.29
CA LYS A 10 -17.56 27.21 -5.89
C LYS A 10 -17.34 26.75 -7.33
N ASP A 11 -16.61 27.52 -8.13
CA ASP A 11 -16.41 27.24 -9.56
C ASP A 11 -15.53 26.00 -9.75
N ILE A 12 -14.47 25.84 -8.92
CA ILE A 12 -13.61 24.66 -8.92
C ILE A 12 -14.39 23.43 -8.47
N VAL A 13 -15.16 23.55 -7.38
CA VAL A 13 -15.98 22.47 -6.86
C VAL A 13 -17.04 22.04 -7.87
N THR A 14 -17.72 22.99 -8.49
CA THR A 14 -18.74 22.72 -9.52
C THR A 14 -18.13 21.98 -10.70
N LYS A 15 -17.00 22.44 -11.20
CA LYS A 15 -16.28 21.80 -12.30
C LYS A 15 -15.84 20.38 -11.94
N SER A 16 -15.24 20.20 -10.77
CA SER A 16 -14.79 18.87 -10.30
C SER A 16 -15.94 17.87 -10.22
N ILE A 17 -17.07 18.28 -9.65
CA ILE A 17 -18.26 17.41 -9.53
C ILE A 17 -18.87 17.14 -10.92
N SER A 18 -18.91 18.14 -11.81
CA SER A 18 -19.45 17.96 -13.16
C SER A 18 -18.62 17.02 -14.02
N ASP A 19 -17.29 17.15 -13.92
CA ASP A 19 -16.38 16.43 -14.81
C ASP A 19 -16.07 15.01 -14.30
N ASN A 20 -16.05 14.81 -12.96
CA ASN A 20 -15.59 13.58 -12.35
C ASN A 20 -16.58 12.95 -11.35
N GLY A 21 -17.66 13.66 -11.01
CA GLY A 21 -18.64 13.16 -10.05
C GLY A 21 -19.57 12.13 -10.69
N PHE A 22 -19.72 10.97 -10.09
CA PHE A 22 -20.67 9.95 -10.50
C PHE A 22 -21.28 9.24 -9.27
N GLY A 23 -22.40 8.59 -9.47
CA GLY A 23 -23.06 7.76 -8.46
C GLY A 23 -23.32 6.36 -9.01
N ILE A 24 -23.02 5.34 -8.22
CA ILE A 24 -23.26 3.94 -8.58
C ILE A 24 -24.26 3.37 -7.58
N LEU A 25 -25.38 2.87 -8.08
CA LEU A 25 -26.34 2.13 -7.28
C LEU A 25 -26.04 0.64 -7.41
N VAL A 26 -25.88 -0.04 -6.28
CA VAL A 26 -25.62 -1.48 -6.23
C VAL A 26 -26.74 -2.21 -5.49
N GLU A 27 -26.98 -3.46 -5.85
CA GLU A 27 -27.95 -4.30 -5.16
C GLU A 27 -27.35 -4.95 -3.90
N LYS A 28 -26.07 -5.28 -3.95
CA LYS A 28 -25.35 -5.93 -2.84
C LYS A 28 -24.19 -5.07 -2.38
N ILE A 29 -23.98 -5.04 -1.09
CA ILE A 29 -22.85 -4.29 -0.50
C ILE A 29 -21.50 -4.81 -1.01
N GLN A 30 -21.39 -6.09 -1.33
CA GLN A 30 -20.18 -6.68 -1.88
C GLN A 30 -19.78 -6.05 -3.22
N ASP A 31 -20.74 -5.73 -4.07
CA ASP A 31 -20.47 -5.07 -5.35
C ASP A 31 -19.82 -3.70 -5.13
N SER A 32 -20.21 -2.98 -4.05
CA SER A 32 -19.56 -1.71 -3.69
C SER A 32 -18.12 -1.87 -3.22
N VAL A 33 -17.80 -2.96 -2.51
CA VAL A 33 -16.43 -3.30 -2.11
C VAL A 33 -15.57 -3.57 -3.34
N ASP A 34 -16.08 -4.36 -4.26
CA ASP A 34 -15.35 -4.73 -5.49
C ASP A 34 -15.10 -3.49 -6.38
N ILE A 35 -16.11 -2.63 -6.53
CA ILE A 35 -15.99 -1.36 -7.26
C ILE A 35 -14.97 -0.45 -6.58
N THR A 36 -15.02 -0.31 -5.26
CA THR A 36 -14.10 0.52 -4.49
C THR A 36 -12.66 0.03 -4.66
N ASN A 37 -12.42 -1.27 -4.51
CA ASN A 37 -11.10 -1.87 -4.73
C ASN A 37 -10.58 -1.68 -6.17
N ASN A 38 -11.49 -1.67 -7.15
CA ASN A 38 -11.16 -1.38 -8.54
C ASN A 38 -10.86 0.10 -8.79
N ILE A 39 -11.54 1.02 -8.13
CA ILE A 39 -11.25 2.45 -8.25
C ILE A 39 -9.95 2.79 -7.53
N ALA A 40 -9.71 2.17 -6.38
CA ALA A 40 -8.58 2.45 -5.49
C ALA A 40 -8.47 3.94 -5.14
N PRO A 41 -9.47 4.49 -4.45
CA PRO A 41 -9.57 5.92 -4.18
C PRO A 41 -8.43 6.39 -3.27
N GLU A 42 -8.08 7.65 -3.41
CA GLU A 42 -7.17 8.35 -2.49
C GLU A 42 -7.79 8.42 -1.09
N HIS A 43 -9.02 8.91 -1.01
CA HIS A 43 -9.82 8.99 0.21
C HIS A 43 -11.09 8.14 0.06
N LEU A 44 -11.35 7.30 1.03
CA LEU A 44 -12.55 6.48 1.10
C LEU A 44 -13.31 6.76 2.39
N SER A 45 -14.55 7.24 2.30
CA SER A 45 -15.46 7.31 3.45
C SER A 45 -16.45 6.15 3.40
N ILE A 46 -16.59 5.42 4.50
CA ILE A 46 -17.54 4.31 4.66
C ILE A 46 -18.60 4.72 5.67
N LEU A 47 -19.79 5.05 5.17
CA LEU A 47 -20.91 5.57 5.98
C LEU A 47 -22.05 4.56 6.02
N CYS A 48 -21.90 3.51 6.82
CA CYS A 48 -22.92 2.48 7.01
C CYS A 48 -22.81 1.84 8.40
N LYS A 49 -23.82 1.08 8.79
CA LYS A 49 -23.88 0.46 10.14
C LYS A 49 -22.74 -0.52 10.42
N ASN A 50 -22.29 -1.26 9.38
CA ASN A 50 -21.23 -2.28 9.50
C ASN A 50 -19.91 -1.79 8.87
N CYS A 51 -19.58 -0.52 9.08
CA CYS A 51 -18.42 0.10 8.42
C CYS A 51 -17.11 -0.63 8.71
N LEU A 52 -16.89 -1.17 9.91
CA LEU A 52 -15.67 -1.91 10.26
C LEU A 52 -15.56 -3.28 9.56
N GLU A 53 -16.68 -3.96 9.33
CA GLU A 53 -16.69 -5.23 8.58
C GLU A 53 -16.41 -5.00 7.09
N ILE A 54 -16.86 -3.87 6.55
CA ILE A 54 -16.62 -3.48 5.17
C ILE A 54 -15.17 -2.99 5.01
N GLU A 55 -14.67 -2.21 5.96
CA GLU A 55 -13.28 -1.72 5.96
C GLU A 55 -12.29 -2.88 5.81
N GLN A 56 -12.49 -3.99 6.52
CA GLN A 56 -11.61 -5.17 6.45
C GLN A 56 -11.57 -5.83 5.05
N GLN A 57 -12.53 -5.55 4.19
CA GLN A 57 -12.60 -6.06 2.82
C GLN A 57 -12.01 -5.08 1.79
N ILE A 58 -11.66 -3.86 2.21
CA ILE A 58 -11.04 -2.88 1.35
C ILE A 58 -9.52 -3.12 1.30
N SER A 59 -9.04 -3.41 0.12
CA SER A 59 -7.61 -3.66 -0.14
C SER A 59 -6.89 -2.45 -0.72
N ASN A 60 -7.63 -1.57 -1.40
CA ASN A 60 -7.07 -0.52 -2.23
C ASN A 60 -7.71 0.84 -1.92
N ALA A 61 -7.20 1.51 -0.90
CA ALA A 61 -7.51 2.91 -0.63
C ALA A 61 -6.27 3.63 -0.06
N GLY A 62 -6.11 4.88 -0.33
CA GLY A 62 -5.02 5.69 0.24
C GLY A 62 -5.20 5.89 1.74
N VAL A 63 -6.41 6.24 2.15
CA VAL A 63 -6.86 6.31 3.55
C VAL A 63 -8.35 5.98 3.63
N ILE A 64 -8.76 5.36 4.73
CA ILE A 64 -10.16 5.00 4.99
C ILE A 64 -10.68 5.77 6.21
N PHE A 65 -11.80 6.41 6.04
CA PHE A 65 -12.57 7.11 7.09
C PHE A 65 -13.83 6.28 7.36
N ALA A 66 -13.81 5.55 8.45
CA ALA A 66 -14.94 4.70 8.84
C ALA A 66 -15.80 5.41 9.87
N ASP A 67 -17.14 5.31 9.68
CA ASP A 67 -18.14 5.94 10.51
C ASP A 67 -18.42 7.43 10.22
N GLU A 68 -19.60 7.89 10.61
CA GLU A 68 -20.09 9.26 10.40
C GLU A 68 -19.31 10.32 11.22
N TRP A 69 -18.61 9.89 12.27
CA TRP A 69 -17.82 10.76 13.14
C TRP A 69 -16.38 10.95 12.70
N THR A 70 -15.99 10.39 11.56
CA THR A 70 -14.64 10.45 11.02
C THR A 70 -14.62 11.22 9.69
N PRO A 71 -14.77 12.56 9.70
CA PRO A 71 -14.74 13.33 8.48
C PRO A 71 -13.32 13.40 7.91
N GLU A 72 -13.21 13.31 6.59
CA GLU A 72 -11.97 13.36 5.82
C GLU A 72 -11.04 14.53 6.23
N SER A 73 -11.61 15.72 6.37
CA SER A 73 -10.83 16.91 6.74
C SER A 73 -10.12 16.81 8.10
N MET A 74 -10.63 16.02 9.03
CA MET A 74 -9.90 15.78 10.28
C MET A 74 -8.70 14.84 10.07
N GLY A 75 -8.78 13.91 9.14
CA GLY A 75 -7.65 13.05 8.77
C GLY A 75 -6.49 13.85 8.20
N ASP A 76 -6.79 14.81 7.35
CA ASP A 76 -5.78 15.67 6.73
C ASP A 76 -5.01 16.55 7.73
N TYR A 77 -5.64 16.92 8.84
CA TYR A 77 -5.08 17.95 9.71
C TYR A 77 -4.70 17.47 11.12
N ILE A 78 -5.41 16.50 11.72
CA ILE A 78 -5.24 16.25 13.15
C ILE A 78 -5.32 14.78 13.60
N LEU A 79 -5.89 13.87 12.82
CA LEU A 79 -6.08 12.47 13.24
C LEU A 79 -4.85 11.57 13.04
N GLY A 80 -3.74 12.11 12.55
CA GLY A 80 -2.45 11.44 12.58
C GLY A 80 -1.88 11.00 11.24
N PRO A 81 -2.63 10.45 10.27
CA PRO A 81 -2.05 10.09 8.98
C PRO A 81 -1.58 11.31 8.19
N SER A 82 -0.63 11.10 7.28
CA SER A 82 -0.24 12.14 6.34
C SER A 82 -1.34 12.39 5.31
N HIS A 83 -1.52 13.65 4.90
CA HIS A 83 -2.38 14.00 3.77
C HIS A 83 -1.70 13.80 2.40
N ILE A 84 -0.44 13.36 2.37
CA ILE A 84 0.26 12.98 1.14
C ILE A 84 -0.06 11.54 0.84
N LEU A 85 -1.02 11.34 -0.05
CA LEU A 85 -1.63 10.05 -0.35
C LEU A 85 -1.44 9.66 -1.81
N PRO A 86 -1.54 8.37 -2.15
CA PRO A 86 -1.47 7.92 -3.52
C PRO A 86 -2.73 8.32 -4.30
N THR A 87 -2.56 9.02 -5.41
CA THR A 87 -3.64 9.49 -6.30
C THR A 87 -3.82 8.58 -7.51
N ASN A 88 -4.89 8.77 -8.28
CA ASN A 88 -5.12 8.11 -9.58
C ASN A 88 -5.03 6.57 -9.53
N GLY A 89 -5.60 5.97 -8.50
CA GLY A 89 -5.60 4.52 -8.33
C GLY A 89 -4.26 3.91 -7.92
N MET A 90 -3.28 4.73 -7.58
CA MET A 90 -1.97 4.25 -7.11
C MET A 90 -2.03 3.59 -5.73
N ALA A 91 -3.13 3.72 -5.00
CA ALA A 91 -3.37 3.01 -3.74
C ALA A 91 -3.30 1.49 -3.86
N ARG A 92 -3.38 0.94 -5.09
CA ARG A 92 -3.11 -0.49 -5.36
C ARG A 92 -1.65 -0.90 -5.15
N ARG A 93 -0.71 0.04 -5.14
CA ARG A 93 0.74 -0.25 -5.18
C ARG A 93 1.56 0.62 -4.23
N GLN A 94 0.98 1.67 -3.70
CA GLN A 94 1.66 2.64 -2.85
C GLN A 94 0.82 2.97 -1.63
N SER A 95 1.48 3.25 -0.53
CA SER A 95 0.88 3.80 0.69
C SER A 95 1.11 5.31 0.75
N GLY A 96 0.35 6.00 1.60
CA GLY A 96 0.62 7.39 1.94
C GLY A 96 1.99 7.59 2.58
N LEU A 97 2.48 8.81 2.56
CA LEU A 97 3.74 9.18 3.18
C LEU A 97 3.72 8.88 4.68
N SER A 98 4.74 8.19 5.14
CA SER A 98 4.87 7.80 6.55
C SER A 98 6.33 7.84 7.00
N VAL A 99 6.56 7.66 8.30
CA VAL A 99 7.90 7.56 8.87
C VAL A 99 8.72 6.43 8.20
N TYR A 100 8.07 5.37 7.76
CA TYR A 100 8.74 4.24 7.09
C TYR A 100 9.43 4.62 5.78
N ASN A 101 8.99 5.69 5.10
CA ASN A 101 9.63 6.19 3.88
C ASN A 101 11.02 6.80 4.16
N PHE A 102 11.29 7.18 5.40
CA PHE A 102 12.56 7.75 5.84
C PHE A 102 13.44 6.74 6.58
N LEU A 103 12.98 5.51 6.75
CA LEU A 103 13.75 4.44 7.38
C LEU A 103 14.45 3.59 6.33
N ARG A 104 15.70 3.24 6.61
CA ARG A 104 16.48 2.31 5.79
C ARG A 104 16.48 0.93 6.46
N ARG A 105 16.11 -0.09 5.72
CA ARG A 105 16.33 -1.48 6.12
C ARG A 105 17.78 -1.87 5.83
N GLN A 106 18.40 -2.55 6.77
CA GLN A 106 19.70 -3.17 6.60
C GLN A 106 19.60 -4.61 7.08
N SER A 107 20.05 -5.55 6.25
CA SER A 107 20.14 -6.96 6.62
C SER A 107 21.53 -7.28 7.07
N THR A 108 21.68 -8.00 8.16
CA THR A 108 22.92 -8.59 8.63
C THR A 108 22.75 -10.11 8.63
N ILE A 109 23.66 -10.80 7.94
CA ILE A 109 23.60 -12.25 7.78
C ILE A 109 24.74 -12.86 8.57
N PHE A 110 24.42 -13.80 9.46
CA PHE A 110 25.39 -14.62 10.18
C PHE A 110 25.29 -16.07 9.71
N SER A 111 26.43 -16.68 9.51
CA SER A 111 26.55 -18.08 9.15
C SER A 111 27.61 -18.75 10.04
N ASN A 112 27.59 -20.08 10.10
CA ASN A 112 28.58 -20.86 10.80
C ASN A 112 29.01 -22.05 9.95
N LYS A 113 30.05 -22.82 10.44
CA LYS A 113 30.60 -23.99 9.75
C LYS A 113 29.53 -25.01 9.36
N LYS A 114 28.58 -25.29 10.25
CA LYS A 114 27.46 -26.22 9.97
C LYS A 114 26.57 -25.72 8.83
N THR A 115 26.26 -24.43 8.81
CA THR A 115 25.43 -23.83 7.76
C THR A 115 26.13 -23.91 6.40
N ILE A 116 27.41 -23.53 6.33
CA ILE A 116 28.20 -23.63 5.08
C ILE A 116 28.30 -25.07 4.60
N LYS A 117 28.53 -26.02 5.50
CA LYS A 117 28.60 -27.44 5.14
C LYS A 117 27.28 -27.95 4.55
N ASN A 118 26.14 -27.52 5.09
CA ASN A 118 24.83 -27.98 4.64
C ASN A 118 24.32 -27.27 3.38
N LEU A 119 24.51 -25.96 3.30
CA LEU A 119 23.93 -25.13 2.23
C LEU A 119 24.93 -24.73 1.14
N GLY A 120 26.24 -24.81 1.44
CA GLY A 120 27.29 -24.44 0.51
C GLY A 120 27.23 -25.16 -0.82
N PRO A 121 27.04 -26.50 -0.89
CA PRO A 121 26.94 -27.21 -2.16
C PRO A 121 25.81 -26.67 -3.06
N SER A 122 24.64 -26.39 -2.49
CA SER A 122 23.53 -25.81 -3.26
C SER A 122 23.81 -24.38 -3.74
N ALA A 123 24.45 -23.58 -2.90
CA ALA A 123 24.84 -22.22 -3.28
C ALA A 123 25.93 -22.19 -4.38
N ILE A 124 26.86 -23.13 -4.35
CA ILE A 124 27.85 -23.32 -5.42
C ILE A 124 27.15 -23.65 -6.74
N LEU A 125 26.22 -24.61 -6.73
CA LEU A 125 25.48 -25.00 -7.93
C LEU A 125 24.72 -23.82 -8.53
N LEU A 126 24.05 -23.04 -7.71
CA LEU A 126 23.33 -21.84 -8.16
C LEU A 126 24.26 -20.80 -8.77
N ALA A 127 25.40 -20.52 -8.11
CA ALA A 127 26.40 -19.58 -8.62
C ALA A 127 26.98 -20.04 -9.97
N GLU A 128 27.25 -21.33 -10.11
CA GLU A 128 27.73 -21.91 -11.37
C GLU A 128 26.68 -21.83 -12.49
N CYS A 129 25.40 -22.08 -12.19
CA CYS A 129 24.31 -21.90 -13.15
C CYS A 129 24.19 -20.45 -13.65
N GLU A 130 24.52 -19.47 -12.82
CA GLU A 130 24.54 -18.06 -13.17
C GLU A 130 25.86 -17.61 -13.82
N GLY A 131 26.85 -18.49 -13.95
CA GLY A 131 28.17 -18.17 -14.48
C GLY A 131 29.03 -17.32 -13.53
N LEU A 132 28.73 -17.35 -12.22
CA LEU A 132 29.43 -16.57 -11.20
C LEU A 132 30.52 -17.38 -10.50
N ASP A 133 31.58 -17.73 -11.23
CA ASP A 133 32.68 -18.61 -10.76
C ASP A 133 33.35 -18.11 -9.48
N ALA A 134 33.59 -16.80 -9.36
CA ALA A 134 34.19 -16.23 -8.16
C ALA A 134 33.29 -16.41 -6.91
N HIS A 135 31.98 -16.36 -7.06
CA HIS A 135 31.00 -16.63 -5.99
C HIS A 135 31.07 -18.11 -5.57
N ALA A 136 31.03 -19.00 -6.55
CA ALA A 136 31.19 -20.45 -6.30
C ALA A 136 32.50 -20.75 -5.58
N ASN A 137 33.63 -20.21 -6.07
CA ASN A 137 34.94 -20.42 -5.49
C ASN A 137 35.04 -19.91 -4.05
N SER A 138 34.43 -18.77 -3.74
CA SER A 138 34.46 -18.24 -2.38
C SER A 138 33.82 -19.18 -1.35
N ILE A 139 32.84 -20.00 -1.78
CA ILE A 139 32.20 -21.00 -0.92
C ILE A 139 33.02 -22.28 -0.88
N LYS A 140 33.55 -22.74 -2.03
CA LYS A 140 34.43 -23.94 -2.13
C LYS A 140 35.62 -23.85 -1.19
N LEU A 141 36.35 -22.72 -1.20
CA LEU A 141 37.47 -22.49 -0.31
C LEU A 141 37.11 -22.64 1.17
N ARG A 142 35.96 -22.12 1.57
CA ARG A 142 35.50 -22.25 2.97
C ARG A 142 35.07 -23.67 3.35
N LEU A 143 34.66 -24.47 2.37
CA LEU A 143 34.34 -25.87 2.58
C LEU A 143 35.62 -26.74 2.71
N GLU A 144 36.70 -26.35 2.00
CA GLU A 144 38.00 -27.01 2.09
C GLU A 144 38.66 -26.80 3.47
N ASP A 145 38.39 -25.66 4.12
CA ASP A 145 38.90 -25.27 5.43
C ASP A 145 38.09 -25.87 6.60
N LEU A 146 37.10 -26.74 6.35
CA LEU A 146 36.23 -27.34 7.37
C LEU A 146 36.69 -28.70 7.86
#